data_630eb3310d7853e25df8d973516734f0
#
_entry.id   630eb3310d7853e25df8d973516734f0
#
_cell.length_a   1.000
_cell.length_b   1.000
_cell.length_c   1.000
_cell.angle_alpha   90.00
_cell.angle_beta   90.00
_cell.angle_gamma   90.00
#
_symmetry.space_group_name_H-M   'P 1'
#
loop_
_entity.id
_entity.type
_entity.pdbx_description
1 polymer ?
#
loop_
_entity_poly.entity_id
_entity_poly.type
_entity_poly.pdbx_seq_one_letter_code
_entity_poly.pdbx_strand_id
1 'polypeptide(L)'
;HSVFIHPFVWFLLRIFTGISLVSIYTVTESWLNDRASNKNRGSVLSIYMVILYTSMGIGMFLLNFSNPLKFEPFILISVLTSAGLIPILLTKKKPPNFKKIKAMSLKEVYKASPFGMVSSFFYGTIQSALFTLLAVYAASMNFSIFEISLVTFLLAISGAISQWPIGKISDSFDRRKVIIYSTFGAAFFAFCAIISSGQMYLPGDLATNRTW
;
A
#
# COMPACT_ATOMS: atom_id res chain seq x y z
N HIS A 1 -3.24 10.11 18.38
CA HIS A 1 -3.52 8.70 18.66
C HIS A 1 -3.07 8.28 20.07
N SER A 2 -1.88 8.65 20.51
CA SER A 2 -1.32 8.25 21.82
C SER A 2 -2.03 8.88 23.04
N VAL A 3 -2.68 10.03 22.88
CA VAL A 3 -3.34 10.78 23.97
C VAL A 3 -4.79 10.34 24.19
N PHE A 4 -5.47 9.91 23.13
CA PHE A 4 -6.88 9.52 23.17
C PHE A 4 -7.02 8.04 22.84
N ILE A 5 -7.32 7.22 23.84
CA ILE A 5 -7.47 5.74 23.71
C ILE A 5 -8.93 5.34 23.45
N HIS A 6 -9.79 6.26 23.05
CA HIS A 6 -11.19 5.96 22.78
C HIS A 6 -11.38 5.48 21.32
N PRO A 7 -12.02 4.30 21.06
CA PRO A 7 -12.17 3.73 19.72
C PRO A 7 -12.79 4.68 18.69
N PHE A 8 -13.78 5.48 19.09
CA PHE A 8 -14.43 6.45 18.21
C PHE A 8 -13.49 7.57 17.76
N VAL A 9 -12.63 8.07 18.67
CA VAL A 9 -11.61 9.08 18.32
C VAL A 9 -10.59 8.49 17.34
N TRP A 10 -10.19 7.24 17.55
CA TRP A 10 -9.30 6.54 16.62
C TRP A 10 -9.92 6.37 15.24
N PHE A 11 -11.20 6.02 15.17
CA PHE A 11 -11.94 5.93 13.91
C PHE A 11 -11.93 7.24 13.15
N LEU A 12 -12.27 8.36 13.79
CA LEU A 12 -12.24 9.68 13.17
C LEU A 12 -10.84 10.07 12.69
N LEU A 13 -9.81 9.87 13.54
CA LEU A 13 -8.44 10.15 13.18
C LEU A 13 -7.96 9.31 11.99
N ARG A 14 -8.41 8.06 11.87
CA ARG A 14 -8.12 7.20 10.70
C ARG A 14 -8.76 7.71 9.42
N ILE A 15 -10.00 8.22 9.49
CA ILE A 15 -10.64 8.85 8.33
C ILE A 15 -9.84 10.06 7.86
N PHE A 16 -9.49 10.98 8.76
CA PHE A 16 -8.71 12.18 8.41
C PHE A 16 -7.33 11.82 7.86
N THR A 17 -6.64 10.86 8.47
CA THR A 17 -5.34 10.37 7.98
C THR A 17 -5.48 9.77 6.58
N GLY A 18 -6.51 8.97 6.33
CA GLY A 18 -6.79 8.38 5.03
C GLY A 18 -7.04 9.43 3.95
N ILE A 19 -7.89 10.42 4.23
CA ILE A 19 -8.14 11.53 3.31
C ILE A 19 -6.86 12.30 3.00
N SER A 20 -6.04 12.59 4.03
CA SER A 20 -4.77 13.31 3.85
C SER A 20 -3.78 12.54 2.99
N LEU A 21 -3.61 11.23 3.21
CA LEU A 21 -2.73 10.38 2.42
C LEU A 21 -3.18 10.28 0.96
N VAL A 22 -4.46 10.04 0.72
CA VAL A 22 -5.00 9.98 -0.65
C VAL A 22 -4.82 11.31 -1.36
N SER A 23 -5.00 12.44 -0.66
CA SER A 23 -4.76 13.77 -1.23
C SER A 23 -3.31 13.97 -1.64
N ILE A 24 -2.35 13.55 -0.79
CA ILE A 24 -0.91 13.64 -1.09
C ILE A 24 -0.59 12.79 -2.33
N TYR A 25 -1.05 11.55 -2.40
CA TYR A 25 -0.81 10.67 -3.55
C TYR A 25 -1.40 11.26 -4.83
N THR A 26 -2.66 11.68 -4.81
CA THR A 26 -3.35 12.25 -5.98
C THR A 26 -2.63 13.50 -6.50
N VAL A 27 -2.23 14.41 -5.61
CA VAL A 27 -1.50 15.63 -5.99
C VAL A 27 -0.14 15.29 -6.56
N THR A 28 0.60 14.37 -5.92
CA THR A 28 1.93 13.96 -6.37
C THR A 28 1.86 13.30 -7.76
N GLU A 29 0.95 12.35 -7.95
CA GLU A 29 0.76 11.67 -9.24
C GLU A 29 0.31 12.63 -10.33
N SER A 30 -0.60 13.55 -10.01
CA SER A 30 -1.04 14.58 -10.93
C SER A 30 0.11 15.49 -11.35
N TRP A 31 0.97 15.90 -10.40
CA TRP A 31 2.14 16.72 -10.67
C TRP A 31 3.18 16.01 -11.52
N LEU A 32 3.46 14.74 -11.23
CA LEU A 32 4.37 13.91 -12.02
C LEU A 32 3.84 13.73 -13.45
N ASN A 33 2.54 13.48 -13.61
CA ASN A 33 1.89 13.35 -14.91
C ASN A 33 1.96 14.66 -15.75
N ASP A 34 1.78 15.81 -15.11
CA ASP A 34 1.85 17.12 -15.77
C ASP A 34 3.27 17.46 -16.25
N ARG A 35 4.29 17.04 -15.48
CA ARG A 35 5.70 17.27 -15.80
C ARG A 35 6.32 16.23 -16.73
N ALA A 36 5.74 15.06 -16.82
CA ALA A 36 6.20 14.00 -17.70
C ALA A 36 5.74 14.23 -19.15
N SER A 37 6.65 14.05 -20.08
CA SER A 37 6.29 13.98 -21.50
C SER A 37 5.60 12.66 -21.82
N ASN A 38 4.85 12.59 -22.91
CA ASN A 38 4.21 11.34 -23.35
C ASN A 38 5.22 10.20 -23.55
N LYS A 39 6.48 10.52 -23.86
CA LYS A 39 7.54 9.53 -24.09
C LYS A 39 8.11 8.94 -22.81
N ASN A 40 8.13 9.68 -21.69
CA ASN A 40 8.76 9.24 -20.44
C ASN A 40 7.78 9.08 -19.26
N ARG A 41 6.48 9.29 -19.48
CA ARG A 41 5.46 9.22 -18.44
C ARG A 41 5.45 7.88 -17.71
N GLY A 42 5.52 6.76 -18.45
CA GLY A 42 5.56 5.42 -17.87
C GLY A 42 6.79 5.23 -16.98
N SER A 43 7.96 5.67 -17.43
CA SER A 43 9.20 5.57 -16.66
C SER A 43 9.16 6.41 -15.37
N VAL A 44 8.65 7.64 -15.44
CA VAL A 44 8.51 8.51 -14.26
C VAL A 44 7.58 7.91 -13.23
N LEU A 45 6.43 7.39 -13.65
CA LEU A 45 5.48 6.73 -12.74
C LEU A 45 6.03 5.42 -12.17
N SER A 46 6.78 4.64 -12.96
CA SER A 46 7.43 3.41 -12.45
C SER A 46 8.45 3.72 -11.37
N ILE A 47 9.29 4.74 -11.56
CA ILE A 47 10.25 5.18 -10.53
C ILE A 47 9.51 5.64 -9.27
N TYR A 48 8.45 6.42 -9.42
CA TYR A 48 7.62 6.84 -8.29
C TYR A 48 7.06 5.65 -7.51
N MET A 49 6.53 4.64 -8.19
CA MET A 49 6.00 3.43 -7.55
C MET A 49 7.09 2.62 -6.84
N VAL A 50 8.28 2.48 -7.45
CA VAL A 50 9.42 1.82 -6.80
C VAL A 50 9.81 2.55 -5.52
N ILE A 51 9.91 3.88 -5.53
CA ILE A 51 10.22 4.69 -4.35
C ILE A 51 9.14 4.47 -3.28
N LEU A 52 7.87 4.50 -3.66
CA LEU A 52 6.72 4.35 -2.75
C LEU A 52 6.74 2.98 -2.05
N TYR A 53 6.85 1.89 -2.80
CA TYR A 53 6.89 0.54 -2.22
C TYR A 53 8.15 0.28 -1.40
N THR A 54 9.30 0.77 -1.85
CA THR A 54 10.56 0.64 -1.11
C THR A 54 10.49 1.40 0.22
N SER A 55 9.98 2.64 0.19
CA SER A 55 9.79 3.44 1.40
C SER A 55 8.80 2.81 2.36
N MET A 56 7.72 2.22 1.83
CA MET A 56 6.74 1.48 2.63
C MET A 56 7.37 0.27 3.31
N GLY A 57 8.17 -0.51 2.57
CA GLY A 57 8.90 -1.66 3.12
C GLY A 57 9.90 -1.24 4.21
N ILE A 58 10.73 -0.23 3.94
CA ILE A 58 11.70 0.30 4.93
C ILE A 58 10.96 0.81 6.18
N GLY A 59 9.81 1.47 5.99
CA GLY A 59 8.98 1.97 7.09
C GLY A 59 8.58 0.89 8.10
N MET A 60 8.41 -0.36 7.67
CA MET A 60 8.09 -1.47 8.56
C MET A 60 9.23 -1.81 9.51
N PHE A 61 10.49 -1.66 9.08
CA PHE A 61 11.64 -1.87 9.96
C PHE A 61 11.81 -0.81 11.04
N LEU A 62 11.20 0.38 10.87
CA LEU A 62 11.24 1.43 11.89
C LEU A 62 10.56 1.00 13.20
N LEU A 63 9.65 0.03 13.14
CA LEU A 63 9.03 -0.55 14.34
C LEU A 63 10.04 -1.24 15.26
N ASN A 64 11.17 -1.72 14.73
CA ASN A 64 12.22 -2.37 15.52
C ASN A 64 13.05 -1.38 16.33
N PHE A 65 13.01 -0.08 16.02
CA PHE A 65 13.72 0.98 16.73
C PHE A 65 12.87 1.64 17.82
N SER A 66 11.64 1.18 18.02
CA SER A 66 10.71 1.76 18.99
C SER A 66 9.87 0.67 19.66
N ASN A 67 9.46 0.92 20.90
CA ASN A 67 8.53 0.01 21.56
C ASN A 67 7.10 0.26 21.05
N PRO A 68 6.47 -0.71 20.35
CA PRO A 68 5.14 -0.54 19.75
C PRO A 68 4.02 -0.34 20.80
N LEU A 69 4.27 -0.70 22.06
CA LEU A 69 3.32 -0.50 23.18
C LEU A 69 3.40 0.91 23.78
N LYS A 70 4.42 1.69 23.40
CA LYS A 70 4.63 3.06 23.87
C LYS A 70 4.25 4.07 22.79
N PHE A 71 4.39 5.36 23.10
CA PHE A 71 4.11 6.46 22.16
C PHE A 71 5.27 6.77 21.20
N GLU A 72 6.43 6.11 21.38
CA GLU A 72 7.65 6.30 20.57
C GLU A 72 7.40 6.18 19.06
N PRO A 73 6.63 5.17 18.53
CA PRO A 73 6.34 5.10 17.11
C PRO A 73 5.58 6.31 16.56
N PHE A 74 4.69 6.91 17.37
CA PHE A 74 3.93 8.09 16.96
C PHE A 74 4.81 9.34 16.86
N ILE A 75 5.80 9.48 17.77
CA ILE A 75 6.80 10.55 17.69
C ILE A 75 7.63 10.37 16.42
N LEU A 76 8.14 9.16 16.18
CA LEU A 76 8.95 8.85 14.99
C LEU A 76 8.21 9.20 13.70
N ILE A 77 6.96 8.78 13.57
CA ILE A 77 6.11 9.10 12.42
C ILE A 77 5.94 10.62 12.28
N SER A 78 5.69 11.34 13.38
CA SER A 78 5.51 12.79 13.36
C SER A 78 6.77 13.52 12.90
N VAL A 79 7.93 13.10 13.39
CA VAL A 79 9.24 13.67 13.00
C VAL A 79 9.51 13.41 11.51
N LEU A 80 9.33 12.18 11.05
CA LEU A 80 9.55 11.81 9.65
C LEU A 80 8.59 12.55 8.71
N THR A 81 7.31 12.68 9.08
CA THR A 81 6.33 13.41 8.31
C THR A 81 6.69 14.90 8.22
N SER A 82 7.11 15.51 9.33
CA SER A 82 7.57 16.90 9.36
C SER A 82 8.84 17.10 8.54
N ALA A 83 9.80 16.18 8.63
CA ALA A 83 11.02 16.22 7.83
C ALA A 83 10.72 16.10 6.32
N GLY A 84 9.72 15.30 5.94
CA GLY A 84 9.27 15.18 4.56
C GLY A 84 8.71 16.47 3.96
N LEU A 85 8.26 17.42 4.78
CA LEU A 85 7.82 18.74 4.30
C LEU A 85 8.98 19.67 3.93
N ILE A 86 10.18 19.47 4.50
CA ILE A 86 11.32 20.37 4.30
C ILE A 86 11.68 20.53 2.81
N PRO A 87 11.88 19.46 2.01
CA PRO A 87 12.22 19.61 0.60
C PRO A 87 11.11 20.28 -0.22
N ILE A 88 9.85 20.10 0.19
CA ILE A 88 8.70 20.72 -0.48
C ILE A 88 8.73 22.23 -0.23
N LEU A 89 8.96 22.66 1.02
CA LEU A 89 9.02 24.07 1.41
C LEU A 89 10.23 24.79 0.81
N LEU A 90 11.35 24.09 0.62
CA LEU A 90 12.56 24.64 0.01
C LEU A 90 12.48 24.71 -1.53
N THR A 91 11.48 24.07 -2.13
CA THR A 91 11.33 24.05 -3.59
C THR A 91 10.83 25.40 -4.10
N LYS A 92 11.67 26.09 -4.90
CA LYS A 92 11.32 27.36 -5.58
C LYS A 92 10.55 27.16 -6.89
N LYS A 93 10.26 25.92 -7.28
CA LYS A 93 9.54 25.64 -8.54
C LYS A 93 8.08 26.03 -8.42
N LYS A 94 7.57 26.69 -9.45
CA LYS A 94 6.16 27.06 -9.51
C LYS A 94 5.27 25.80 -9.40
N PRO A 95 4.15 25.87 -8.65
CA PRO A 95 3.19 24.79 -8.60
C PRO A 95 2.68 24.45 -10.01
N PRO A 96 2.21 23.23 -10.26
CA PRO A 96 1.63 22.87 -11.54
C PRO A 96 0.45 23.80 -11.85
N ASN A 97 0.35 24.20 -13.11
CA ASN A 97 -0.78 24.97 -13.59
C ASN A 97 -1.96 24.02 -13.71
N PHE A 98 -2.77 23.96 -12.69
CA PHE A 98 -4.04 23.23 -12.77
C PHE A 98 -4.96 23.95 -13.75
N LYS A 99 -4.96 23.53 -15.01
CA LYS A 99 -6.07 23.86 -15.90
C LYS A 99 -7.32 23.40 -15.17
N LYS A 100 -8.36 24.26 -15.12
CA LYS A 100 -9.66 23.90 -14.51
C LYS A 100 -10.16 22.61 -15.16
N ILE A 101 -9.80 21.46 -14.57
CA ILE A 101 -10.29 20.18 -15.01
C ILE A 101 -11.73 20.11 -14.52
N LYS A 102 -12.68 19.95 -15.44
CA LYS A 102 -14.07 19.69 -15.08
C LYS A 102 -14.10 18.45 -14.19
N ALA A 103 -14.55 18.62 -12.95
CA ALA A 103 -14.69 17.50 -12.04
C ALA A 103 -15.66 16.48 -12.68
N MET A 104 -15.18 15.28 -12.93
CA MET A 104 -16.01 14.18 -13.43
C MET A 104 -16.77 13.56 -12.27
N SER A 105 -18.07 13.33 -12.46
CA SER A 105 -18.86 12.56 -11.50
C SER A 105 -18.46 11.08 -11.52
N LEU A 106 -18.68 10.35 -10.42
CA LEU A 106 -18.43 8.91 -10.36
C LEU A 106 -19.14 8.14 -11.50
N LYS A 107 -20.33 8.59 -11.90
CA LYS A 107 -21.09 8.01 -13.00
C LYS A 107 -20.40 8.20 -14.35
N GLU A 108 -19.77 9.37 -14.57
CA GLU A 108 -18.99 9.63 -15.80
C GLU A 108 -17.72 8.80 -15.84
N VAL A 109 -17.01 8.66 -14.71
CA VAL A 109 -15.84 7.81 -14.61
C VAL A 109 -16.18 6.35 -14.87
N TYR A 110 -17.27 5.85 -14.27
CA TYR A 110 -17.77 4.48 -14.52
C TYR A 110 -18.12 4.26 -15.98
N LYS A 111 -18.82 5.21 -16.62
CA LYS A 111 -19.14 5.13 -18.05
C LYS A 111 -17.89 5.13 -18.94
N ALA A 112 -16.86 5.89 -18.57
CA ALA A 112 -15.61 5.96 -19.33
C ALA A 112 -14.78 4.67 -19.22
N SER A 113 -14.72 4.06 -18.04
CA SER A 113 -13.96 2.82 -17.81
C SER A 113 -14.56 1.99 -16.67
N PRO A 114 -15.63 1.21 -16.94
CA PRO A 114 -16.26 0.36 -15.91
C PRO A 114 -15.26 -0.67 -15.34
N PHE A 115 -14.52 -1.33 -16.23
CA PHE A 115 -13.52 -2.31 -15.85
C PHE A 115 -12.41 -1.71 -14.98
N GLY A 116 -11.88 -0.55 -15.34
CA GLY A 116 -10.85 0.13 -14.57
C GLY A 116 -11.33 0.50 -13.17
N MET A 117 -12.53 1.03 -13.03
CA MET A 117 -13.09 1.43 -11.74
C MET A 117 -13.33 0.24 -10.80
N VAL A 118 -13.92 -0.84 -11.34
CA VAL A 118 -14.18 -2.07 -10.58
C VAL A 118 -12.86 -2.75 -10.17
N SER A 119 -11.91 -2.87 -11.10
CA SER A 119 -10.59 -3.45 -10.81
C SER A 119 -9.84 -2.68 -9.73
N SER A 120 -9.87 -1.34 -9.77
CA SER A 120 -9.21 -0.51 -8.77
C SER A 120 -9.83 -0.66 -7.38
N PHE A 121 -11.15 -0.80 -7.31
CA PHE A 121 -11.84 -1.05 -6.03
C PHE A 121 -11.42 -2.38 -5.41
N PHE A 122 -11.47 -3.46 -6.18
CA PHE A 122 -11.06 -4.78 -5.68
C PHE A 122 -9.57 -4.84 -5.36
N TYR A 123 -8.72 -4.22 -6.19
CA TYR A 123 -7.29 -4.14 -5.92
C TYR A 123 -7.00 -3.43 -4.59
N GLY A 124 -7.61 -2.26 -4.36
CA GLY A 124 -7.44 -1.53 -3.10
C GLY A 124 -7.90 -2.32 -1.88
N THR A 125 -9.03 -3.05 -2.00
CA THR A 125 -9.55 -3.92 -0.94
C THR A 125 -8.58 -5.06 -0.64
N ILE A 126 -8.09 -5.77 -1.66
CA ILE A 126 -7.15 -6.88 -1.50
C ILE A 126 -5.83 -6.39 -0.92
N GLN A 127 -5.30 -5.29 -1.42
CA GLN A 127 -4.04 -4.73 -0.93
C GLN A 127 -4.13 -4.31 0.54
N SER A 128 -5.20 -3.62 0.91
CA SER A 128 -5.43 -3.23 2.31
C SER A 128 -5.54 -4.45 3.23
N ALA A 129 -6.29 -5.48 2.80
CA ALA A 129 -6.43 -6.72 3.53
C ALA A 129 -5.07 -7.43 3.70
N LEU A 130 -4.28 -7.56 2.63
CA LEU A 130 -2.97 -8.22 2.69
C LEU A 130 -2.04 -7.53 3.67
N PHE A 131 -1.86 -6.21 3.59
CA PHE A 131 -0.95 -5.50 4.49
C PHE A 131 -1.41 -5.52 5.95
N THR A 132 -2.72 -5.45 6.19
CA THR A 132 -3.26 -5.42 7.55
C THR A 132 -3.32 -6.82 8.17
N LEU A 133 -3.91 -7.78 7.44
CA LEU A 133 -4.14 -9.12 7.99
C LEU A 133 -2.86 -9.94 8.06
N LEU A 134 -1.89 -9.74 7.15
CA LEU A 134 -0.61 -10.43 7.21
C LEU A 134 0.14 -10.12 8.51
N ALA A 135 0.19 -8.85 8.90
CA ALA A 135 0.84 -8.46 10.15
C ALA A 135 0.12 -9.02 11.38
N VAL A 136 -1.22 -9.01 11.39
CA VAL A 136 -2.03 -9.59 12.48
C VAL A 136 -1.85 -11.10 12.54
N TYR A 137 -1.85 -11.77 11.40
CA TYR A 137 -1.64 -13.22 11.32
C TYR A 137 -0.25 -13.61 11.82
N ALA A 138 0.81 -12.92 11.38
CA ALA A 138 2.16 -13.17 11.84
C ALA A 138 2.29 -12.95 13.37
N ALA A 139 1.64 -11.91 13.90
CA ALA A 139 1.59 -11.68 15.35
C ALA A 139 0.86 -12.81 16.09
N SER A 140 -0.24 -13.35 15.54
CA SER A 140 -0.96 -14.49 16.15
C SER A 140 -0.16 -15.79 16.13
N MET A 141 0.83 -15.91 15.25
CA MET A 141 1.80 -17.02 15.18
C MET A 141 3.02 -16.80 16.10
N ASN A 142 2.97 -15.81 16.99
CA ASN A 142 4.07 -15.43 17.89
C ASN A 142 5.36 -15.02 17.17
N PHE A 143 5.28 -14.50 15.95
CA PHE A 143 6.44 -13.93 15.27
C PHE A 143 6.94 -12.70 16.02
N SER A 144 8.25 -12.58 16.10
CA SER A 144 8.91 -11.38 16.62
C SER A 144 8.61 -10.15 15.76
N ILE A 145 8.79 -8.95 16.32
CA ILE A 145 8.59 -7.68 15.59
C ILE A 145 9.48 -7.64 14.34
N PHE A 146 10.69 -8.19 14.43
CA PHE A 146 11.61 -8.26 13.27
C PHE A 146 11.05 -9.16 12.18
N GLU A 147 10.54 -10.35 12.50
CA GLU A 147 9.97 -11.27 11.52
C GLU A 147 8.70 -10.69 10.86
N ILE A 148 7.82 -10.04 11.64
CA ILE A 148 6.66 -9.34 11.11
C ILE A 148 7.09 -8.23 10.14
N SER A 149 8.10 -7.45 10.52
CA SER A 149 8.66 -6.39 9.67
C SER A 149 9.26 -6.98 8.38
N LEU A 150 9.99 -8.09 8.49
CA LEU A 150 10.62 -8.77 7.35
C LEU A 150 9.57 -9.29 6.36
N VAL A 151 8.54 -9.98 6.83
CA VAL A 151 7.48 -10.52 5.96
C VAL A 151 6.74 -9.40 5.23
N THR A 152 6.42 -8.32 5.95
CA THR A 152 5.74 -7.16 5.36
C THR A 152 6.66 -6.39 4.40
N PHE A 153 7.95 -6.30 4.69
CA PHE A 153 8.95 -5.76 3.78
C PHE A 153 9.04 -6.59 2.49
N LEU A 154 9.11 -7.90 2.59
CA LEU A 154 9.15 -8.80 1.43
C LEU A 154 7.91 -8.65 0.55
N LEU A 155 6.73 -8.46 1.15
CA LEU A 155 5.51 -8.17 0.41
C LEU A 155 5.62 -6.85 -0.36
N ALA A 156 6.12 -5.79 0.27
CA ALA A 156 6.28 -4.48 -0.36
C ALA A 156 7.33 -4.51 -1.48
N ILE A 157 8.51 -5.09 -1.22
CA ILE A 157 9.60 -5.12 -2.19
C ILE A 157 9.30 -6.02 -3.40
N SER A 158 8.56 -7.12 -3.21
CA SER A 158 8.10 -7.96 -4.32
C SER A 158 7.17 -7.18 -5.24
N GLY A 159 6.29 -6.34 -4.68
CA GLY A 159 5.48 -5.37 -5.45
C GLY A 159 6.35 -4.40 -6.25
N ALA A 160 7.37 -3.80 -5.63
CA ALA A 160 8.30 -2.89 -6.30
C ALA A 160 9.04 -3.56 -7.47
N ILE A 161 9.59 -4.76 -7.24
CA ILE A 161 10.32 -5.51 -8.26
C ILE A 161 9.41 -5.90 -9.43
N SER A 162 8.16 -6.27 -9.14
CA SER A 162 7.19 -6.68 -10.15
C SER A 162 6.68 -5.54 -11.04
N GLN A 163 6.80 -4.28 -10.59
CA GLN A 163 6.31 -3.12 -11.34
C GLN A 163 6.93 -3.01 -12.73
N TRP A 164 8.25 -3.16 -12.82
CA TRP A 164 8.96 -2.98 -14.09
C TRP A 164 8.63 -4.07 -15.12
N PRO A 165 8.74 -5.39 -14.83
CA PRO A 165 8.41 -6.44 -15.80
C PRO A 165 6.93 -6.43 -16.19
N ILE A 166 6.01 -6.23 -15.23
CA ILE A 166 4.58 -6.18 -15.53
C ILE A 166 4.24 -4.92 -16.36
N GLY A 167 4.85 -3.78 -16.04
CA GLY A 167 4.70 -2.57 -16.85
C GLY A 167 5.13 -2.78 -18.30
N LYS A 168 6.30 -3.40 -18.53
CA LYS A 168 6.81 -3.69 -19.86
C LYS A 168 5.92 -4.68 -20.63
N ILE A 169 5.39 -5.70 -19.95
CA ILE A 169 4.44 -6.64 -20.55
C ILE A 169 3.14 -5.91 -20.90
N SER A 170 2.63 -5.05 -20.02
CA SER A 170 1.42 -4.27 -20.24
C SER A 170 1.52 -3.25 -21.39
N ASP A 171 2.73 -2.80 -21.71
CA ASP A 171 2.94 -1.93 -22.88
C ASP A 171 2.94 -2.69 -24.20
N SER A 172 3.22 -4.01 -24.18
CA SER A 172 3.32 -4.88 -25.36
C SER A 172 2.06 -5.72 -25.61
N PHE A 173 1.24 -5.94 -24.59
CA PHE A 173 0.04 -6.77 -24.66
C PHE A 173 -1.22 -5.97 -24.28
N ASP A 174 -2.40 -6.54 -24.57
CA ASP A 174 -3.68 -5.98 -24.13
C ASP A 174 -3.72 -5.93 -22.59
N ARG A 175 -3.84 -4.71 -22.06
CA ARG A 175 -3.87 -4.43 -20.62
C ARG A 175 -4.91 -5.26 -19.86
N ARG A 176 -6.06 -5.55 -20.48
CA ARG A 176 -7.10 -6.39 -19.88
C ARG A 176 -6.60 -7.82 -19.67
N LYS A 177 -5.90 -8.38 -20.65
CA LYS A 177 -5.34 -9.73 -20.56
C LYS A 177 -4.26 -9.80 -19.47
N VAL A 178 -3.40 -8.78 -19.40
CA VAL A 178 -2.36 -8.71 -18.36
C VAL A 178 -2.97 -8.69 -16.96
N ILE A 179 -4.03 -7.89 -16.73
CA ILE A 179 -4.74 -7.85 -15.44
C ILE A 179 -5.37 -9.22 -15.14
N ILE A 180 -6.05 -9.83 -16.09
CA ILE A 180 -6.70 -11.14 -15.91
C ILE A 180 -5.66 -12.22 -15.54
N TYR A 181 -4.57 -12.34 -16.30
CA TYR A 181 -3.53 -13.35 -16.02
C TYR A 181 -2.82 -13.09 -14.69
N SER A 182 -2.55 -11.84 -14.35
CA SER A 182 -1.95 -11.49 -13.04
C SER A 182 -2.88 -11.84 -11.89
N THR A 183 -4.20 -11.61 -12.05
CA THR A 183 -5.20 -11.94 -11.03
C THR A 183 -5.35 -13.46 -10.86
N PHE A 184 -5.37 -14.22 -11.96
CA PHE A 184 -5.38 -15.68 -11.89
C PHE A 184 -4.11 -16.24 -11.24
N GLY A 185 -2.94 -15.68 -11.57
CA GLY A 185 -1.67 -16.04 -10.92
C GLY A 185 -1.71 -15.79 -9.42
N ALA A 186 -2.18 -14.61 -8.99
CA ALA A 186 -2.32 -14.27 -7.58
C ALA A 186 -3.29 -15.22 -6.85
N ALA A 187 -4.44 -15.52 -7.47
CA ALA A 187 -5.42 -16.47 -6.92
C ALA A 187 -4.84 -17.89 -6.80
N PHE A 188 -4.07 -18.34 -7.78
CA PHE A 188 -3.41 -19.64 -7.75
C PHE A 188 -2.40 -19.73 -6.59
N PHE A 189 -1.53 -18.72 -6.42
CA PHE A 189 -0.58 -18.70 -5.31
C PHE A 189 -1.26 -18.59 -3.96
N ALA A 190 -2.35 -17.82 -3.84
CA ALA A 190 -3.15 -17.75 -2.63
C ALA A 190 -3.77 -19.12 -2.28
N PHE A 191 -4.28 -19.83 -3.28
CA PHE A 191 -4.81 -21.20 -3.12
C PHE A 191 -3.72 -22.18 -2.67
N CYS A 192 -2.54 -22.14 -3.28
CA CYS A 192 -1.39 -22.95 -2.85
C CYS A 192 -0.98 -22.65 -1.39
N ALA A 193 -1.01 -21.39 -0.98
CA ALA A 193 -0.71 -21.00 0.40
C ALA A 193 -1.73 -21.56 1.39
N ILE A 194 -3.03 -21.58 1.04
CA ILE A 194 -4.07 -22.19 1.87
C ILE A 194 -3.85 -23.70 2.02
N ILE A 195 -3.54 -24.42 0.95
CA ILE A 195 -3.26 -25.86 1.03
C ILE A 195 -2.02 -26.13 1.89
N SER A 196 -0.97 -25.34 1.71
CA SER A 196 0.27 -25.49 2.50
C SER A 196 0.03 -25.24 3.99
N SER A 197 -0.76 -24.21 4.33
CA SER A 197 -1.12 -23.93 5.73
C SER A 197 -2.10 -24.96 6.31
N GLY A 198 -3.00 -25.51 5.51
CA GLY A 198 -3.93 -26.57 5.91
C GLY A 198 -3.24 -27.87 6.31
N GLN A 199 -2.05 -28.18 5.79
CA GLN A 199 -1.24 -29.30 6.24
C GLN A 199 -0.54 -29.07 7.59
N MET A 200 -0.40 -27.81 8.02
CA MET A 200 0.20 -27.44 9.31
C MET A 200 -0.82 -27.47 10.46
N TYR A 201 -2.13 -27.44 10.16
CA TYR A 201 -3.24 -27.60 11.11
C TYR A 201 -3.82 -29.03 11.04
N LEU A 202 -3.02 -30.06 11.30
CA LEU A 202 -3.57 -31.38 11.60
C LEU A 202 -4.29 -31.35 12.95
N PRO A 203 -5.45 -32.06 13.11
CA PRO A 203 -6.38 -31.87 14.25
C PRO A 203 -5.88 -32.32 15.61
N GLY A 204 -4.57 -32.55 15.77
CA GLY A 204 -3.97 -32.93 17.05
C GLY A 204 -3.64 -31.79 18.00
N ASP A 205 -3.42 -30.59 17.50
CA ASP A 205 -2.87 -29.48 18.31
C ASP A 205 -3.93 -28.54 18.91
N LEU A 206 -5.20 -28.71 18.56
CA LEU A 206 -6.30 -27.92 19.13
C LEU A 206 -6.68 -28.30 20.55
N ALA A 207 -6.15 -29.41 21.08
CA ALA A 207 -6.51 -29.93 22.41
C ALA A 207 -5.58 -29.51 23.55
N THR A 208 -4.39 -28.95 23.27
CA THR A 208 -3.35 -28.78 24.30
C THR A 208 -2.99 -27.34 24.67
N ASN A 209 -3.48 -26.31 23.97
CA ASN A 209 -3.15 -24.93 24.32
C ASN A 209 -4.36 -24.00 24.48
N ARG A 210 -5.28 -24.37 25.38
CA ARG A 210 -6.21 -23.41 25.99
C ARG A 210 -5.95 -23.36 27.49
N THR A 211 -4.91 -22.70 27.88
CA THR A 211 -4.79 -22.11 29.22
C THR A 211 -4.45 -20.63 29.03
N TRP A 212 -5.49 -19.83 29.27
CA TRP A 212 -5.44 -18.38 29.40
C TRP A 212 -4.79 -18.01 30.73
#